data_e43b064a4d5fd71d494e4f7369512578
#
_entry.id   e43b064a4d5fd71d494e4f7369512578
#
_cell.length_a   1.000
_cell.length_b   1.000
_cell.length_c   1.000
_cell.angle_alpha   90.00
_cell.angle_beta   90.00
_cell.angle_gamma   90.00
#
_symmetry.space_group_name_H-M   'P 1'
#
loop_
_entity.id
_entity.type
_entity.pdbx_description
1 polymer ?
#
loop_
_entity_poly.entity_id
_entity_poly.type
_entity_poly.pdbx_seq_one_letter_code
_entity_poly.pdbx_strand_id
1 'polypeptide(L)'
;MTDVFRSLFSSLRRRGLRVCVLMFCALSFFWGRAQTHVEHVLDMGRVALSYGDYITAISLFNRAVEARPYTAEAYYLRAAAKSSLEDYASAATDLNEAIRLNPFRSEYYALRAICRIHAKQYEEAVADYGKVLSESPGDQTAQFNIAVCRLEQKQYPLADSLTEGFIRQWPTYVRAYLMKAQIKLLLRDTLSALSWMDSALVIRPNEAEAWDFKGRYALQKEKYPLADSFLTQAVRNNANYADTYMARAQARHALNRYSQALSDYDRVISLIPEHFVAHYNRGLLRSFIGDDNRAIGDFDFVLKKEPNNTLARYNRAILRERVGQYAGAVSDYSLLLRAYPHFTAGYAARAKCRRRLGDVRGALSDESRVQRAYLDLFFSKPRRSVKKVRKRSEHALEQYDQLIEEEIDSARTFITAYSGKVQNRRVERVFLPPFRVIAVADTVADHRSVLYISVSGTLKENNAEMSADPGEAIAVEQLRRWLQSNSAAHRVLLWAQTAALFPNEQADEALTLLEKATKLQPNAAYLYYNKGCVLGTQGRLEEAREAFSKALTLDDRMAEAYYNRGVAALLDGRPADALPDLSRAGELGIYRAYNLIKQAKKTLQ
;
A
#
# COMPACT_ATOMS: atom_id res chain seq x y z
N MET A 1 17.85 50.04 -70.10
CA MET A 1 17.23 48.79 -69.55
C MET A 1 17.86 48.29 -68.24
N THR A 2 19.08 48.68 -67.89
CA THR A 2 19.79 48.22 -66.65
C THR A 2 19.29 48.84 -65.34
N ASP A 3 18.76 50.05 -65.36
CA ASP A 3 18.37 50.75 -64.09
C ASP A 3 16.94 50.38 -63.66
N VAL A 4 16.05 49.99 -64.56
CA VAL A 4 14.70 49.53 -64.24
C VAL A 4 14.76 48.14 -63.58
N PHE A 5 15.65 47.26 -64.00
CA PHE A 5 15.87 45.96 -63.41
C PHE A 5 16.49 46.05 -61.98
N ARG A 6 17.43 46.98 -61.78
CA ARG A 6 17.99 47.22 -60.42
C ARG A 6 16.96 47.76 -59.45
N SER A 7 16.07 48.64 -59.87
CA SER A 7 14.99 49.19 -59.04
C SER A 7 13.96 48.11 -58.68
N LEU A 8 13.56 47.23 -59.65
CA LEU A 8 12.66 46.15 -59.38
C LEU A 8 13.25 45.07 -58.46
N PHE A 9 14.52 44.71 -58.63
CA PHE A 9 15.20 43.76 -57.74
C PHE A 9 15.40 44.31 -56.32
N SER A 10 15.67 45.61 -56.17
CA SER A 10 15.79 46.25 -54.85
C SER A 10 14.43 46.34 -54.14
N SER A 11 13.33 46.55 -54.88
CA SER A 11 11.97 46.60 -54.32
C SER A 11 11.47 45.21 -53.90
N LEU A 12 11.76 44.18 -54.69
CA LEU A 12 11.45 42.78 -54.39
C LEU A 12 12.27 42.28 -53.17
N ARG A 13 13.55 42.63 -53.11
CA ARG A 13 14.42 42.29 -51.96
C ARG A 13 13.95 42.97 -50.66
N ARG A 14 13.50 44.22 -50.72
CA ARG A 14 12.94 44.95 -49.57
C ARG A 14 11.57 44.40 -49.16
N ARG A 15 10.70 43.96 -50.13
CA ARG A 15 9.42 43.29 -49.81
C ARG A 15 9.63 41.92 -49.20
N GLY A 16 10.54 41.11 -49.77
CA GLY A 16 10.92 39.80 -49.24
C GLY A 16 11.48 39.91 -47.81
N LEU A 17 12.37 40.89 -47.53
CA LEU A 17 12.91 41.11 -46.21
C LEU A 17 11.82 41.54 -45.20
N ARG A 18 10.87 42.40 -45.62
CA ARG A 18 9.72 42.78 -44.76
C ARG A 18 8.80 41.62 -44.46
N VAL A 19 8.54 40.74 -45.43
CA VAL A 19 7.74 39.54 -45.20
C VAL A 19 8.46 38.59 -44.27
N CYS A 20 9.78 38.38 -44.41
CA CYS A 20 10.55 37.56 -43.50
C CYS A 20 10.60 38.13 -42.08
N VAL A 21 10.75 39.47 -41.93
CA VAL A 21 10.69 40.11 -40.61
C VAL A 21 9.31 40.00 -39.99
N LEU A 22 8.24 40.22 -40.75
CA LEU A 22 6.87 40.05 -40.25
C LEU A 22 6.56 38.59 -39.90
N MET A 23 7.02 37.61 -40.69
CA MET A 23 6.92 36.19 -40.34
C MET A 23 7.72 35.87 -39.06
N PHE A 24 8.94 36.41 -38.94
CA PHE A 24 9.77 36.22 -37.76
C PHE A 24 9.11 36.87 -36.51
N CYS A 25 8.57 38.08 -36.64
CA CYS A 25 7.81 38.71 -35.57
C CYS A 25 6.52 37.97 -35.22
N ALA A 26 5.80 37.45 -36.22
CA ALA A 26 4.61 36.63 -35.98
C ALA A 26 4.95 35.32 -35.30
N LEU A 27 6.00 34.62 -35.77
CA LEU A 27 6.50 33.41 -35.15
C LEU A 27 6.99 33.66 -33.69
N SER A 28 7.71 34.77 -33.46
CA SER A 28 8.14 35.13 -32.08
C SER A 28 6.98 35.49 -31.18
N PHE A 29 5.91 36.12 -31.73
CA PHE A 29 4.70 36.43 -30.98
C PHE A 29 3.87 35.17 -30.64
N PHE A 30 3.79 34.20 -31.56
CA PHE A 30 3.18 32.91 -31.29
C PHE A 30 3.99 32.09 -30.27
N TRP A 31 5.33 32.13 -30.36
CA TRP A 31 6.23 31.49 -29.39
C TRP A 31 6.10 32.14 -28.01
N GLY A 32 6.03 33.45 -27.92
CA GLY A 32 5.81 34.18 -26.67
C GLY A 32 4.50 33.78 -25.97
N ARG A 33 3.39 33.69 -26.72
CA ARG A 33 2.10 33.24 -26.19
C ARG A 33 2.11 31.78 -25.73
N ALA A 34 2.75 30.87 -26.49
CA ALA A 34 2.90 29.48 -26.10
C ALA A 34 3.78 29.36 -24.83
N GLN A 35 4.76 30.26 -24.65
CA GLN A 35 5.62 30.30 -23.48
C GLN A 35 4.90 30.71 -22.20
N THR A 36 4.11 31.76 -22.27
CA THR A 36 3.30 32.23 -21.13
C THR A 36 2.26 31.21 -20.71
N HIS A 37 1.71 30.44 -21.64
CA HIS A 37 0.72 29.42 -21.33
C HIS A 37 1.33 28.24 -20.56
N VAL A 38 2.52 27.74 -20.91
CA VAL A 38 3.17 26.61 -20.21
C VAL A 38 3.63 27.04 -18.82
N GLU A 39 4.23 28.22 -18.67
CA GLU A 39 4.60 28.75 -17.35
C GLU A 39 3.38 28.89 -16.42
N HIS A 40 2.27 29.40 -16.94
CA HIS A 40 1.03 29.49 -16.16
C HIS A 40 0.52 28.10 -15.72
N VAL A 41 0.60 27.08 -16.59
CA VAL A 41 0.23 25.71 -16.22
C VAL A 41 1.17 25.13 -15.15
N LEU A 42 2.48 25.42 -15.24
CA LEU A 42 3.44 25.02 -14.21
C LEU A 42 3.14 25.71 -12.88
N ASP A 43 2.83 26.99 -12.88
CA ASP A 43 2.47 27.74 -11.66
C ASP A 43 1.20 27.18 -11.00
N MET A 44 0.18 26.90 -11.79
CA MET A 44 -1.04 26.24 -11.28
C MET A 44 -0.71 24.86 -10.68
N GLY A 45 0.18 24.10 -11.33
CA GLY A 45 0.65 22.81 -10.84
C GLY A 45 1.44 22.95 -9.52
N ARG A 46 2.30 23.96 -9.37
CA ARG A 46 3.01 24.26 -8.11
C ARG A 46 2.03 24.61 -6.98
N VAL A 47 1.00 25.39 -7.29
CA VAL A 47 -0.07 25.71 -6.32
C VAL A 47 -0.80 24.44 -5.89
N ALA A 48 -1.24 23.60 -6.83
CA ALA A 48 -1.87 22.32 -6.50
C ALA A 48 -0.96 21.42 -5.65
N LEU A 49 0.32 21.36 -5.99
CA LEU A 49 1.33 20.61 -5.22
C LEU A 49 1.45 21.14 -3.78
N SER A 50 1.46 22.46 -3.59
CA SER A 50 1.57 23.08 -2.27
C SER A 50 0.35 22.82 -1.37
N TYR A 51 -0.84 22.69 -1.95
CA TYR A 51 -2.06 22.31 -1.23
C TYR A 51 -2.20 20.78 -1.02
N GLY A 52 -1.25 19.99 -1.54
CA GLY A 52 -1.28 18.53 -1.45
C GLY A 52 -2.27 17.87 -2.42
N ASP A 53 -2.76 18.61 -3.41
CA ASP A 53 -3.57 18.05 -4.51
C ASP A 53 -2.63 17.51 -5.61
N TYR A 54 -2.02 16.37 -5.29
CA TYR A 54 -1.02 15.75 -6.16
C TYR A 54 -1.61 15.27 -7.49
N ILE A 55 -2.88 14.89 -7.50
CA ILE A 55 -3.58 14.40 -8.69
C ILE A 55 -3.75 15.54 -9.71
N THR A 56 -4.29 16.68 -9.27
CA THR A 56 -4.41 17.87 -10.12
C THR A 56 -3.02 18.36 -10.56
N ALA A 57 -2.02 18.34 -9.68
CA ALA A 57 -0.65 18.70 -10.01
C ALA A 57 -0.09 17.83 -11.14
N ILE A 58 -0.21 16.50 -11.06
CA ILE A 58 0.24 15.57 -12.12
C ILE A 58 -0.48 15.85 -13.44
N SER A 59 -1.80 16.09 -13.41
CA SER A 59 -2.57 16.41 -14.62
C SER A 59 -2.06 17.67 -15.31
N LEU A 60 -1.77 18.70 -14.53
CA LEU A 60 -1.21 19.97 -15.04
C LEU A 60 0.20 19.77 -15.60
N PHE A 61 1.06 19.05 -14.88
CA PHE A 61 2.42 18.75 -15.36
C PHE A 61 2.44 17.85 -16.58
N ASN A 62 1.50 16.91 -16.74
CA ASN A 62 1.32 16.14 -17.98
C ASN A 62 1.07 17.08 -19.18
N ARG A 63 0.16 18.04 -19.01
CA ARG A 63 -0.11 19.04 -20.05
C ARG A 63 1.11 19.91 -20.37
N ALA A 64 1.90 20.27 -19.34
CA ALA A 64 3.13 21.03 -19.53
C ALA A 64 4.19 20.21 -20.31
N VAL A 65 4.36 18.92 -19.99
CA VAL A 65 5.26 17.99 -20.68
C VAL A 65 4.81 17.77 -22.13
N GLU A 66 3.52 17.57 -22.38
CA GLU A 66 2.97 17.41 -23.73
C GLU A 66 3.19 18.67 -24.59
N ALA A 67 2.97 19.85 -23.99
CA ALA A 67 3.16 21.11 -24.70
C ALA A 67 4.66 21.42 -24.94
N ARG A 68 5.55 21.04 -24.03
CA ARG A 68 7.00 21.29 -24.11
C ARG A 68 7.81 20.13 -23.51
N PRO A 69 8.10 19.07 -24.30
CA PRO A 69 8.81 17.88 -23.83
C PRO A 69 10.26 18.12 -23.36
N TYR A 70 10.83 19.29 -23.60
CA TYR A 70 12.20 19.65 -23.24
C TYR A 70 12.27 20.58 -22.02
N THR A 71 11.19 20.72 -21.26
CA THR A 71 11.17 21.51 -20.02
C THR A 71 11.53 20.61 -18.83
N ALA A 72 12.79 20.60 -18.41
CA ALA A 72 13.29 19.77 -17.30
C ALA A 72 12.46 19.93 -16.01
N GLU A 73 12.04 21.17 -15.72
CA GLU A 73 11.27 21.48 -14.52
C GLU A 73 9.89 20.82 -14.48
N ALA A 74 9.23 20.65 -15.64
CA ALA A 74 7.93 19.97 -15.71
C ALA A 74 8.04 18.51 -15.28
N TYR A 75 9.09 17.80 -15.69
CA TYR A 75 9.38 16.45 -15.24
C TYR A 75 9.71 16.39 -13.76
N TYR A 76 10.54 17.31 -13.27
CA TYR A 76 10.89 17.38 -11.86
C TYR A 76 9.66 17.58 -10.96
N LEU A 77 8.80 18.54 -11.29
CA LEU A 77 7.58 18.82 -10.52
C LEU A 77 6.59 17.66 -10.58
N ARG A 78 6.49 16.99 -11.74
CA ARG A 78 5.68 15.78 -11.88
C ARG A 78 6.22 14.64 -11.03
N ALA A 79 7.55 14.46 -11.02
CA ALA A 79 8.21 13.49 -10.17
C ALA A 79 7.99 13.78 -8.67
N ALA A 80 8.02 15.05 -8.26
CA ALA A 80 7.73 15.44 -6.89
C ALA A 80 6.29 15.06 -6.48
N ALA A 81 5.30 15.31 -7.35
CA ALA A 81 3.93 14.92 -7.11
C ALA A 81 3.76 13.38 -7.06
N LYS A 82 4.37 12.63 -7.99
CA LYS A 82 4.36 11.17 -7.99
C LYS A 82 5.05 10.58 -6.74
N SER A 83 6.19 11.14 -6.34
CA SER A 83 6.89 10.75 -5.12
C SER A 83 6.02 10.93 -3.88
N SER A 84 5.23 12.01 -3.83
CA SER A 84 4.27 12.27 -2.75
C SER A 84 3.10 11.26 -2.73
N LEU A 85 2.78 10.64 -3.86
CA LEU A 85 1.84 9.52 -3.98
C LEU A 85 2.52 8.15 -3.82
N GLU A 86 3.79 8.13 -3.41
CA GLU A 86 4.61 6.93 -3.23
C GLU A 86 4.91 6.17 -4.54
N ASP A 87 4.67 6.77 -5.72
CA ASP A 87 5.07 6.20 -7.01
C ASP A 87 6.52 6.54 -7.34
N TYR A 88 7.44 5.98 -6.55
CA TYR A 88 8.86 6.28 -6.62
C TYR A 88 9.52 5.79 -7.92
N ALA A 89 9.03 4.70 -8.51
CA ALA A 89 9.60 4.15 -9.74
C ALA A 89 9.38 5.09 -10.92
N SER A 90 8.14 5.54 -11.11
CA SER A 90 7.80 6.49 -12.17
C SER A 90 8.38 7.89 -11.91
N ALA A 91 8.44 8.30 -10.63
CA ALA A 91 9.13 9.54 -10.25
C ALA A 91 10.62 9.50 -10.64
N ALA A 92 11.31 8.39 -10.40
CA ALA A 92 12.71 8.23 -10.80
C ALA A 92 12.89 8.29 -12.33
N THR A 93 11.94 7.76 -13.11
CA THR A 93 11.95 7.86 -14.58
C THR A 93 11.83 9.32 -15.04
N ASP A 94 10.89 10.06 -14.48
CA ASP A 94 10.76 11.50 -14.77
C ASP A 94 12.03 12.27 -14.39
N LEU A 95 12.66 11.93 -13.28
CA LEU A 95 13.91 12.57 -12.84
C LEU A 95 15.10 12.23 -13.73
N ASN A 96 15.13 11.01 -14.31
CA ASN A 96 16.13 10.69 -15.33
C ASN A 96 16.00 11.64 -16.53
N GLU A 97 14.79 11.93 -16.96
CA GLU A 97 14.54 12.83 -18.06
C GLU A 97 14.85 14.29 -17.68
N ALA A 98 14.47 14.73 -16.48
CA ALA A 98 14.81 16.05 -15.96
C ALA A 98 16.34 16.26 -15.94
N ILE A 99 17.11 15.28 -15.44
CA ILE A 99 18.58 15.32 -15.38
C ILE A 99 19.18 15.28 -16.78
N ARG A 100 18.63 14.49 -17.72
CA ARG A 100 19.08 14.48 -19.12
C ARG A 100 18.94 15.85 -19.77
N LEU A 101 17.85 16.55 -19.49
CA LEU A 101 17.57 17.89 -20.02
C LEU A 101 18.37 18.99 -19.33
N ASN A 102 18.59 18.88 -18.03
CA ASN A 102 19.38 19.84 -17.25
C ASN A 102 20.18 19.12 -16.13
N PRO A 103 21.43 18.71 -16.38
CA PRO A 103 22.25 17.97 -15.42
C PRO A 103 22.84 18.82 -14.29
N PHE A 104 22.68 20.15 -14.30
CA PHE A 104 23.30 21.06 -13.36
C PHE A 104 22.41 21.41 -12.15
N ARG A 105 21.30 20.73 -11.97
CA ARG A 105 20.35 20.99 -10.88
C ARG A 105 20.43 19.88 -9.84
N SER A 106 21.10 20.16 -8.73
CA SER A 106 21.32 19.20 -7.64
C SER A 106 20.03 18.68 -7.02
N GLU A 107 18.96 19.48 -7.00
CA GLU A 107 17.66 19.06 -6.49
C GLU A 107 17.03 17.89 -7.26
N TYR A 108 17.35 17.70 -8.54
CA TYR A 108 16.87 16.56 -9.32
C TYR A 108 17.53 15.26 -8.85
N TYR A 109 18.83 15.30 -8.58
CA TYR A 109 19.57 14.17 -8.00
C TYR A 109 19.10 13.87 -6.58
N ALA A 110 18.87 14.92 -5.76
CA ALA A 110 18.41 14.75 -4.39
C ALA A 110 17.05 14.02 -4.33
N LEU A 111 16.10 14.44 -5.17
CA LEU A 111 14.80 13.79 -5.21
C LEU A 111 14.88 12.37 -5.81
N ARG A 112 15.72 12.14 -6.84
CA ARG A 112 15.94 10.80 -7.40
C ARG A 112 16.57 9.86 -6.38
N ALA A 113 17.52 10.34 -5.58
CA ALA A 113 18.10 9.58 -4.49
C ALA A 113 17.03 9.13 -3.46
N ILE A 114 16.12 10.02 -3.08
CA ILE A 114 14.99 9.66 -2.21
C ILE A 114 14.14 8.54 -2.85
N CYS A 115 13.79 8.69 -4.12
CA CYS A 115 13.03 7.65 -4.85
C CYS A 115 13.78 6.31 -4.87
N ARG A 116 15.10 6.33 -5.08
CA ARG A 116 15.97 5.15 -5.08
C ARG A 116 16.09 4.48 -3.71
N ILE A 117 16.13 5.26 -2.62
CA ILE A 117 16.07 4.70 -1.25
C ILE A 117 14.79 3.88 -1.06
N HIS A 118 13.64 4.44 -1.43
CA HIS A 118 12.37 3.73 -1.33
C HIS A 118 12.27 2.50 -2.28
N ALA A 119 13.02 2.52 -3.38
CA ALA A 119 13.18 1.37 -4.27
C ALA A 119 14.27 0.38 -3.81
N LYS A 120 14.90 0.62 -2.63
CA LYS A 120 16.02 -0.16 -2.07
C LYS A 120 17.27 -0.17 -2.97
N GLN A 121 17.42 0.80 -3.86
CA GLN A 121 18.59 1.02 -4.72
C GLN A 121 19.58 1.95 -4.03
N TYR A 122 20.18 1.47 -2.95
CA TYR A 122 20.96 2.32 -2.03
C TYR A 122 22.27 2.83 -2.62
N GLU A 123 22.99 2.03 -3.43
CA GLU A 123 24.25 2.46 -4.06
C GLU A 123 24.00 3.57 -5.08
N GLU A 124 22.98 3.44 -5.88
CA GLU A 124 22.60 4.47 -6.85
C GLU A 124 22.12 5.76 -6.14
N ALA A 125 21.45 5.61 -5.00
CA ALA A 125 21.05 6.76 -4.17
C ALA A 125 22.28 7.48 -3.59
N VAL A 126 23.27 6.74 -3.11
CA VAL A 126 24.55 7.31 -2.62
C VAL A 126 25.30 8.03 -3.75
N ALA A 127 25.30 7.48 -4.96
CA ALA A 127 25.91 8.14 -6.11
C ALA A 127 25.22 9.47 -6.46
N ASP A 128 23.88 9.51 -6.39
CA ASP A 128 23.12 10.75 -6.60
C ASP A 128 23.42 11.79 -5.51
N TYR A 129 23.43 11.40 -4.23
CA TYR A 129 23.81 12.31 -3.15
C TYR A 129 25.28 12.78 -3.27
N GLY A 130 26.15 11.93 -3.81
CA GLY A 130 27.53 12.35 -4.16
C GLY A 130 27.55 13.52 -5.15
N LYS A 131 26.63 13.54 -6.13
CA LYS A 131 26.45 14.68 -7.05
C LYS A 131 25.96 15.93 -6.31
N VAL A 132 24.98 15.77 -5.40
CA VAL A 132 24.51 16.88 -4.56
C VAL A 132 25.66 17.48 -3.75
N LEU A 133 26.47 16.64 -3.10
CA LEU A 133 27.60 17.08 -2.27
C LEU A 133 28.75 17.66 -3.08
N SER A 134 28.91 17.31 -4.36
CA SER A 134 29.90 17.95 -5.23
C SER A 134 29.58 19.42 -5.52
N GLU A 135 28.31 19.80 -5.52
CA GLU A 135 27.87 21.19 -5.69
C GLU A 135 27.67 21.90 -4.35
N SER A 136 27.17 21.18 -3.35
CA SER A 136 26.86 21.68 -2.01
C SER A 136 27.45 20.76 -0.94
N PRO A 137 28.76 20.86 -0.62
CA PRO A 137 29.43 19.96 0.33
C PRO A 137 28.81 19.97 1.74
N GLY A 138 28.15 21.07 2.11
CA GLY A 138 27.43 21.22 3.39
C GLY A 138 25.96 20.81 3.38
N ASP A 139 25.48 20.10 2.34
CA ASP A 139 24.08 19.67 2.33
C ASP A 139 23.82 18.63 3.43
N GLN A 140 23.11 19.09 4.46
CA GLN A 140 22.76 18.29 5.64
C GLN A 140 21.94 17.04 5.28
N THR A 141 20.97 17.19 4.35
CA THR A 141 20.08 16.11 3.96
C THR A 141 20.84 15.02 3.20
N ALA A 142 21.69 15.40 2.28
CA ALA A 142 22.48 14.45 1.49
C ALA A 142 23.45 13.65 2.38
N GLN A 143 24.17 14.31 3.28
CA GLN A 143 25.09 13.62 4.20
C GLN A 143 24.36 12.67 5.14
N PHE A 144 23.23 13.09 5.72
CA PHE A 144 22.42 12.23 6.60
C PHE A 144 21.88 11.02 5.84
N ASN A 145 21.32 11.21 4.64
CA ASN A 145 20.73 10.13 3.86
C ASN A 145 21.78 9.14 3.32
N ILE A 146 23.01 9.55 3.08
CA ILE A 146 24.10 8.61 2.79
C ILE A 146 24.32 7.66 3.98
N ALA A 147 24.34 8.19 5.20
CA ALA A 147 24.45 7.34 6.40
C ALA A 147 23.24 6.41 6.55
N VAL A 148 22.02 6.88 6.24
CA VAL A 148 20.81 6.03 6.19
C VAL A 148 20.97 4.91 5.16
N CYS A 149 21.45 5.21 3.94
CA CYS A 149 21.68 4.18 2.91
C CYS A 149 22.64 3.10 3.41
N ARG A 150 23.72 3.47 4.09
CA ARG A 150 24.70 2.51 4.65
C ARG A 150 24.12 1.68 5.78
N LEU A 151 23.24 2.28 6.60
CA LEU A 151 22.50 1.54 7.64
C LEU A 151 21.58 0.48 7.01
N GLU A 152 20.79 0.86 6.01
CA GLU A 152 19.88 -0.06 5.31
C GLU A 152 20.60 -1.19 4.57
N GLN A 153 21.81 -0.93 4.09
CA GLN A 153 22.72 -1.95 3.52
C GLN A 153 23.37 -2.85 4.58
N LYS A 154 23.04 -2.65 5.85
CA LYS A 154 23.63 -3.37 6.99
C LYS A 154 25.15 -3.13 7.15
N GLN A 155 25.69 -2.08 6.57
CA GLN A 155 27.08 -1.67 6.72
C GLN A 155 27.25 -0.85 8.01
N TYR A 156 26.92 -1.47 9.15
CA TYR A 156 26.79 -0.80 10.44
C TYR A 156 28.03 -0.02 10.89
N PRO A 157 29.29 -0.53 10.74
CA PRO A 157 30.47 0.22 11.13
C PRO A 157 30.66 1.50 10.31
N LEU A 158 30.36 1.45 9.01
CA LEU A 158 30.44 2.63 8.14
C LEU A 158 29.34 3.63 8.45
N ALA A 159 28.10 3.16 8.64
CA ALA A 159 26.98 4.01 9.06
C ALA A 159 27.27 4.69 10.41
N ASP A 160 27.90 3.97 11.35
CA ASP A 160 28.29 4.47 12.66
C ASP A 160 29.29 5.63 12.54
N SER A 161 30.34 5.44 11.73
CA SER A 161 31.36 6.48 11.47
C SER A 161 30.79 7.71 10.77
N LEU A 162 29.96 7.51 9.74
CA LEU A 162 29.32 8.61 9.01
C LEU A 162 28.38 9.40 9.91
N THR A 163 27.59 8.72 10.74
CA THR A 163 26.67 9.37 11.68
C THR A 163 27.42 10.16 12.73
N GLU A 164 28.56 9.65 13.22
CA GLU A 164 29.40 10.36 14.16
C GLU A 164 30.02 11.63 13.55
N GLY A 165 30.52 11.54 12.32
CA GLY A 165 30.99 12.71 11.56
C GLY A 165 29.89 13.76 11.37
N PHE A 166 28.67 13.28 11.05
CA PHE A 166 27.49 14.13 10.91
C PHE A 166 27.14 14.85 12.23
N ILE A 167 27.10 14.15 13.37
CA ILE A 167 26.79 14.73 14.68
C ILE A 167 27.81 15.81 15.06
N ARG A 168 29.10 15.61 14.75
CA ARG A 168 30.15 16.65 15.01
C ARG A 168 29.88 17.93 14.24
N GLN A 169 29.37 17.84 13.01
CA GLN A 169 29.06 18.98 12.17
C GLN A 169 27.71 19.63 12.52
N TRP A 170 26.71 18.83 12.88
CA TRP A 170 25.36 19.29 13.25
C TRP A 170 24.90 18.72 14.60
N PRO A 171 25.41 19.25 15.72
CA PRO A 171 25.17 18.70 17.06
C PRO A 171 23.75 18.89 17.56
N THR A 172 22.92 19.69 16.90
CA THR A 172 21.50 19.90 17.27
C THR A 172 20.53 19.02 16.50
N TYR A 173 21.01 18.20 15.57
CA TYR A 173 20.16 17.36 14.73
C TYR A 173 19.78 16.05 15.42
N VAL A 174 18.69 16.06 16.17
CA VAL A 174 18.26 14.96 17.05
C VAL A 174 18.13 13.61 16.34
N ARG A 175 17.66 13.59 15.09
CA ARG A 175 17.54 12.34 14.31
C ARG A 175 18.85 11.57 14.15
N ALA A 176 19.98 12.27 14.11
CA ALA A 176 21.28 11.61 14.03
C ALA A 176 21.62 10.86 15.31
N TYR A 177 21.25 11.38 16.48
CA TYR A 177 21.41 10.69 17.75
C TYR A 177 20.53 9.46 17.88
N LEU A 178 19.28 9.55 17.41
CA LEU A 178 18.37 8.40 17.34
C LEU A 178 18.91 7.32 16.41
N MET A 179 19.40 7.71 15.22
CA MET A 179 20.02 6.77 14.28
C MET A 179 21.30 6.15 14.86
N LYS A 180 22.13 6.93 15.55
CA LYS A 180 23.33 6.42 16.23
C LYS A 180 22.96 5.38 17.28
N ALA A 181 21.94 5.65 18.08
CA ALA A 181 21.43 4.71 19.06
C ALA A 181 20.91 3.43 18.40
N GLN A 182 20.16 3.54 17.30
CA GLN A 182 19.71 2.38 16.52
C GLN A 182 20.88 1.54 15.99
N ILE A 183 21.91 2.18 15.43
CA ILE A 183 23.12 1.49 14.97
C ILE A 183 23.78 0.73 16.13
N LYS A 184 23.89 1.34 17.32
CA LYS A 184 24.47 0.69 18.50
C LYS A 184 23.65 -0.53 18.94
N LEU A 185 22.31 -0.47 18.83
CA LEU A 185 21.46 -1.64 19.09
C LEU A 185 21.71 -2.78 18.10
N LEU A 186 21.82 -2.46 16.83
CA LEU A 186 22.12 -3.45 15.78
C LEU A 186 23.51 -4.08 15.97
N LEU A 187 24.44 -3.34 16.54
CA LEU A 187 25.75 -3.81 16.97
C LEU A 187 25.71 -4.51 18.35
N ARG A 188 24.54 -4.70 18.96
CA ARG A 188 24.31 -5.29 20.29
C ARG A 188 24.95 -4.52 21.47
N ASP A 189 25.26 -3.24 21.27
CA ASP A 189 25.76 -2.33 22.31
C ASP A 189 24.62 -1.48 22.89
N THR A 190 23.82 -2.11 23.73
CA THR A 190 22.62 -1.48 24.32
C THR A 190 22.97 -0.33 25.28
N LEU A 191 24.12 -0.39 25.95
CA LEU A 191 24.52 0.67 26.89
C LEU A 191 24.86 1.96 26.15
N SER A 192 25.65 1.87 25.09
CA SER A 192 25.92 3.02 24.22
C SER A 192 24.64 3.55 23.56
N ALA A 193 23.73 2.68 23.15
CA ALA A 193 22.45 3.11 22.59
C ALA A 193 21.64 3.95 23.58
N LEU A 194 21.57 3.54 24.87
CA LEU A 194 20.90 4.34 25.91
C LEU A 194 21.56 5.70 26.11
N SER A 195 22.89 5.76 26.12
CA SER A 195 23.63 7.02 26.25
C SER A 195 23.33 7.98 25.10
N TRP A 196 23.21 7.47 23.86
CA TRP A 196 22.83 8.28 22.71
C TRP A 196 21.38 8.75 22.77
N MET A 197 20.45 7.93 23.31
CA MET A 197 19.07 8.36 23.59
C MET A 197 19.02 9.47 24.66
N ASP A 198 19.85 9.36 25.71
CA ASP A 198 19.97 10.43 26.70
C ASP A 198 20.48 11.72 26.08
N SER A 199 21.47 11.63 25.19
CA SER A 199 21.98 12.78 24.44
C SER A 199 20.90 13.41 23.54
N ALA A 200 20.06 12.60 22.90
CA ALA A 200 18.92 13.09 22.13
C ALA A 200 17.92 13.85 23.01
N LEU A 201 17.65 13.36 24.22
CA LEU A 201 16.76 14.01 25.19
C LEU A 201 17.32 15.29 25.81
N VAL A 202 18.65 15.43 25.90
CA VAL A 202 19.29 16.69 26.29
C VAL A 202 19.02 17.77 25.24
N ILE A 203 19.08 17.44 23.96
CA ILE A 203 18.83 18.38 22.86
C ILE A 203 17.33 18.67 22.72
N ARG A 204 16.50 17.63 22.79
CA ARG A 204 15.04 17.72 22.67
C ARG A 204 14.37 16.89 23.76
N PRO A 205 14.02 17.49 24.91
CA PRO A 205 13.41 16.77 26.04
C PRO A 205 12.05 16.14 25.75
N ASN A 206 11.37 16.59 24.69
CA ASN A 206 10.07 16.06 24.26
C ASN A 206 10.17 15.06 23.09
N GLU A 207 11.35 14.47 22.84
CA GLU A 207 11.51 13.44 21.82
C GLU A 207 10.83 12.13 22.26
N ALA A 208 9.66 11.86 21.68
CA ALA A 208 8.81 10.74 22.09
C ALA A 208 9.48 9.38 21.87
N GLU A 209 10.25 9.23 20.77
CA GLU A 209 10.92 7.98 20.41
C GLU A 209 12.02 7.60 21.40
N ALA A 210 12.77 8.60 21.89
CA ALA A 210 13.79 8.36 22.89
C ALA A 210 13.18 7.91 24.24
N TRP A 211 12.06 8.50 24.63
CA TRP A 211 11.32 8.06 25.84
C TRP A 211 10.73 6.67 25.67
N ASP A 212 10.14 6.35 24.50
CA ASP A 212 9.60 5.02 24.19
C ASP A 212 10.69 3.95 24.29
N PHE A 213 11.85 4.22 23.67
CA PHE A 213 12.99 3.30 23.73
C PHE A 213 13.44 3.02 25.17
N LYS A 214 13.65 4.08 25.97
CA LYS A 214 14.04 3.95 27.39
C LYS A 214 12.99 3.17 28.20
N GLY A 215 11.72 3.40 27.90
CA GLY A 215 10.61 2.71 28.54
C GLY A 215 10.59 1.21 28.23
N ARG A 216 10.75 0.83 26.97
CA ARG A 216 10.83 -0.58 26.55
C ARG A 216 12.06 -1.26 27.12
N TYR A 217 13.21 -0.59 27.12
CA TYR A 217 14.40 -1.14 27.75
C TYR A 217 14.19 -1.38 29.26
N ALA A 218 13.57 -0.42 29.97
CA ALA A 218 13.22 -0.58 31.37
C ALA A 218 12.25 -1.75 31.60
N LEU A 219 11.27 -1.93 30.69
CA LEU A 219 10.34 -3.06 30.70
C LEU A 219 11.08 -4.40 30.54
N GLN A 220 11.98 -4.50 29.55
CA GLN A 220 12.81 -5.70 29.34
C GLN A 220 13.70 -6.04 30.55
N LYS A 221 14.10 -5.03 31.33
CA LYS A 221 14.87 -5.19 32.57
C LYS A 221 13.98 -5.34 33.81
N GLU A 222 12.67 -5.56 33.59
CA GLU A 222 11.66 -5.72 34.68
C GLU A 222 11.59 -4.52 35.64
N LYS A 223 12.11 -3.35 35.22
CA LYS A 223 12.05 -2.12 36.01
C LYS A 223 10.71 -1.40 35.73
N TYR A 224 9.61 -2.05 36.11
CA TYR A 224 8.24 -1.64 35.75
C TYR A 224 7.87 -0.20 36.15
N PRO A 225 8.26 0.33 37.35
CA PRO A 225 7.96 1.73 37.70
C PRO A 225 8.64 2.73 36.75
N LEU A 226 9.89 2.48 36.35
CA LEU A 226 10.62 3.32 35.41
C LEU A 226 10.05 3.18 33.99
N ALA A 227 9.66 1.95 33.59
CA ALA A 227 9.01 1.70 32.32
C ALA A 227 7.71 2.49 32.19
N ASP A 228 6.79 2.42 33.16
CA ASP A 228 5.55 3.20 33.16
C ASP A 228 5.82 4.72 33.11
N SER A 229 6.83 5.21 33.86
CA SER A 229 7.21 6.62 33.85
C SER A 229 7.69 7.06 32.45
N PHE A 230 8.66 6.36 31.86
CA PHE A 230 9.23 6.72 30.56
C PHE A 230 8.20 6.59 29.44
N LEU A 231 7.41 5.50 29.41
CA LEU A 231 6.37 5.31 28.40
C LEU A 231 5.23 6.34 28.56
N THR A 232 4.99 6.82 29.79
CA THR A 232 4.05 7.93 30.01
C THR A 232 4.59 9.23 29.43
N GLN A 233 5.89 9.51 29.54
CA GLN A 233 6.51 10.65 28.86
C GLN A 233 6.43 10.49 27.32
N ALA A 234 6.69 9.30 26.79
CA ALA A 234 6.55 9.03 25.36
C ALA A 234 5.12 9.36 24.87
N VAL A 235 4.09 8.87 25.57
CA VAL A 235 2.69 9.14 25.22
C VAL A 235 2.34 10.63 25.33
N ARG A 236 2.81 11.33 26.37
CA ARG A 236 2.59 12.78 26.52
C ARG A 236 3.22 13.59 25.40
N ASN A 237 4.34 13.15 24.89
CA ASN A 237 5.07 13.77 23.77
C ASN A 237 4.63 13.27 22.39
N ASN A 238 3.40 12.73 22.31
CA ASN A 238 2.73 12.36 21.08
C ASN A 238 3.23 11.07 20.40
N ALA A 239 3.68 10.09 21.18
CA ALA A 239 3.87 8.73 20.67
C ALA A 239 2.51 8.07 20.40
N ASN A 240 1.90 8.34 19.26
CA ASN A 240 0.64 7.71 18.83
C ASN A 240 0.86 6.30 18.26
N TYR A 241 1.83 5.57 18.81
CA TYR A 241 2.15 4.22 18.37
C TYR A 241 1.43 3.20 19.27
N ALA A 242 0.72 2.28 18.65
CA ALA A 242 0.03 1.20 19.36
C ALA A 242 0.96 0.44 20.31
N ASP A 243 2.18 0.18 19.87
CA ASP A 243 3.19 -0.55 20.63
C ASP A 243 3.63 0.19 21.91
N THR A 244 3.67 1.53 21.92
CA THR A 244 4.00 2.30 23.14
C THR A 244 2.93 2.07 24.20
N TYR A 245 1.65 2.06 23.81
CA TYR A 245 0.55 1.73 24.72
C TYR A 245 0.59 0.27 25.15
N MET A 246 0.93 -0.67 24.23
CA MET A 246 1.11 -2.08 24.57
C MET A 246 2.19 -2.28 25.64
N ALA A 247 3.37 -1.69 25.44
CA ALA A 247 4.47 -1.76 26.41
C ALA A 247 4.09 -1.15 27.76
N ARG A 248 3.36 -0.01 27.75
CA ARG A 248 2.90 0.64 28.99
C ARG A 248 1.83 -0.20 29.70
N ALA A 249 0.92 -0.81 28.95
CA ALA A 249 -0.08 -1.72 29.53
C ALA A 249 0.58 -2.90 30.22
N GLN A 250 1.64 -3.48 29.66
CA GLN A 250 2.42 -4.56 30.26
C GLN A 250 3.10 -4.10 31.57
N ALA A 251 3.75 -2.93 31.55
CA ALA A 251 4.36 -2.37 32.77
C ALA A 251 3.32 -2.12 33.85
N ARG A 252 2.15 -1.57 33.52
CA ARG A 252 1.04 -1.30 34.44
C ARG A 252 0.40 -2.57 34.99
N HIS A 253 0.28 -3.60 34.14
CA HIS A 253 -0.17 -4.92 34.56
C HIS A 253 0.77 -5.49 35.65
N ALA A 254 2.09 -5.47 35.38
CA ALA A 254 3.08 -5.93 36.37
C ALA A 254 3.08 -5.11 37.66
N LEU A 255 2.64 -3.85 37.60
CA LEU A 255 2.44 -2.98 38.77
C LEU A 255 1.06 -3.14 39.46
N ASN A 256 0.23 -4.09 39.01
CA ASN A 256 -1.16 -4.29 39.44
C ASN A 256 -2.08 -3.07 39.20
N ARG A 257 -1.72 -2.19 38.23
CA ARG A 257 -2.52 -1.03 37.84
C ARG A 257 -3.50 -1.40 36.74
N TYR A 258 -4.38 -2.36 37.00
CA TYR A 258 -5.21 -3.04 36.01
C TYR A 258 -6.15 -2.12 35.22
N SER A 259 -6.78 -1.15 35.89
CA SER A 259 -7.66 -0.18 35.22
C SER A 259 -6.91 0.68 34.18
N GLN A 260 -5.68 1.09 34.53
CA GLN A 260 -4.84 1.86 33.61
C GLN A 260 -4.31 1.01 32.45
N ALA A 261 -3.98 -0.26 32.71
CA ALA A 261 -3.56 -1.20 31.67
C ALA A 261 -4.71 -1.49 30.69
N LEU A 262 -5.95 -1.65 31.19
CA LEU A 262 -7.13 -1.80 30.31
C LEU A 262 -7.35 -0.60 29.41
N SER A 263 -7.22 0.62 29.96
CA SER A 263 -7.33 1.85 29.17
C SER A 263 -6.28 1.92 28.05
N ASP A 264 -5.06 1.45 28.31
CA ASP A 264 -4.00 1.39 27.31
C ASP A 264 -4.34 0.36 26.20
N TYR A 265 -4.82 -0.85 26.56
CA TYR A 265 -5.27 -1.83 25.55
C TYR A 265 -6.47 -1.31 24.74
N ASP A 266 -7.42 -0.62 25.36
CA ASP A 266 -8.53 0.02 24.66
C ASP A 266 -8.03 1.06 23.66
N ARG A 267 -6.97 1.82 24.03
CA ARG A 267 -6.34 2.76 23.11
C ARG A 267 -5.66 2.06 21.93
N VAL A 268 -4.93 0.95 22.16
CA VAL A 268 -4.35 0.13 21.08
C VAL A 268 -5.43 -0.31 20.11
N ILE A 269 -6.53 -0.86 20.62
CA ILE A 269 -7.64 -1.36 19.79
C ILE A 269 -8.34 -0.21 19.05
N SER A 270 -8.41 0.99 19.65
CA SER A 270 -8.95 2.17 18.95
C SER A 270 -8.05 2.62 17.78
N LEU A 271 -6.73 2.45 17.90
CA LEU A 271 -5.75 2.77 16.84
C LEU A 271 -5.71 1.68 15.76
N ILE A 272 -5.73 0.42 16.19
CA ILE A 272 -5.67 -0.76 15.33
C ILE A 272 -6.76 -1.74 15.77
N PRO A 273 -7.99 -1.65 15.24
CA PRO A 273 -9.11 -2.51 15.66
C PRO A 273 -8.86 -4.00 15.49
N GLU A 274 -7.96 -4.38 14.60
CA GLU A 274 -7.63 -5.78 14.32
C GLU A 274 -6.39 -6.29 15.08
N HIS A 275 -5.92 -5.58 16.09
CA HIS A 275 -4.74 -5.94 16.86
C HIS A 275 -5.02 -7.13 17.80
N PHE A 276 -4.81 -8.36 17.31
CA PHE A 276 -5.24 -9.57 18.01
C PHE A 276 -4.53 -9.75 19.38
N VAL A 277 -3.24 -9.38 19.52
CA VAL A 277 -2.51 -9.48 20.79
C VAL A 277 -3.10 -8.55 21.83
N ALA A 278 -3.53 -7.34 21.45
CA ALA A 278 -4.20 -6.43 22.37
C ALA A 278 -5.54 -6.98 22.87
N HIS A 279 -6.35 -7.57 21.98
CA HIS A 279 -7.58 -8.26 22.38
C HIS A 279 -7.28 -9.44 23.30
N TYR A 280 -6.29 -10.27 22.97
CA TYR A 280 -5.90 -11.40 23.80
C TYR A 280 -5.48 -10.96 25.22
N ASN A 281 -4.55 -10.01 25.31
CA ASN A 281 -4.03 -9.52 26.58
C ASN A 281 -5.11 -8.77 27.40
N ARG A 282 -5.99 -8.01 26.72
CA ARG A 282 -7.15 -7.39 27.38
C ARG A 282 -8.13 -8.43 27.92
N GLY A 283 -8.37 -9.49 27.15
CA GLY A 283 -9.19 -10.62 27.56
C GLY A 283 -8.64 -11.33 28.80
N LEU A 284 -7.33 -11.58 28.85
CA LEU A 284 -6.67 -12.12 30.03
C LEU A 284 -6.83 -11.21 31.25
N LEU A 285 -6.59 -9.92 31.08
CA LEU A 285 -6.69 -8.96 32.17
C LEU A 285 -8.14 -8.82 32.68
N ARG A 286 -9.13 -8.82 31.77
CA ARG A 286 -10.56 -8.85 32.12
C ARG A 286 -10.93 -10.11 32.88
N SER A 287 -10.43 -11.25 32.44
CA SER A 287 -10.60 -12.53 33.15
C SER A 287 -10.03 -12.47 34.58
N PHE A 288 -8.87 -11.86 34.73
CA PHE A 288 -8.19 -11.71 36.03
C PHE A 288 -9.00 -10.84 37.02
N ILE A 289 -9.60 -9.76 36.53
CA ILE A 289 -10.43 -8.86 37.37
C ILE A 289 -11.89 -9.32 37.50
N GLY A 290 -12.27 -10.46 36.92
CA GLY A 290 -13.61 -11.04 36.99
C GLY A 290 -14.63 -10.53 35.96
N ASP A 291 -14.21 -9.76 34.96
CA ASP A 291 -15.07 -9.32 33.83
C ASP A 291 -15.15 -10.40 32.75
N ASP A 292 -15.65 -11.58 33.13
CA ASP A 292 -15.60 -12.80 32.32
C ASP A 292 -16.36 -12.67 31.00
N ASN A 293 -17.49 -11.96 31.00
CA ASN A 293 -18.32 -11.83 29.79
C ASN A 293 -17.62 -11.00 28.71
N ARG A 294 -16.98 -9.88 29.08
CA ARG A 294 -16.21 -9.08 28.12
C ARG A 294 -14.92 -9.79 27.70
N ALA A 295 -14.32 -10.57 28.62
CA ALA A 295 -13.15 -11.39 28.29
C ALA A 295 -13.49 -12.45 27.23
N ILE A 296 -14.66 -13.11 27.32
CA ILE A 296 -15.14 -14.05 26.29
C ILE A 296 -15.23 -13.36 24.95
N GLY A 297 -15.78 -12.13 24.89
CA GLY A 297 -15.87 -11.34 23.65
C GLY A 297 -14.51 -11.05 23.03
N ASP A 298 -13.49 -10.74 23.84
CA ASP A 298 -12.13 -10.55 23.36
C ASP A 298 -11.54 -11.84 22.77
N PHE A 299 -11.73 -12.98 23.43
CA PHE A 299 -11.28 -14.27 22.89
C PHE A 299 -12.10 -14.74 21.67
N ASP A 300 -13.40 -14.40 21.58
CA ASP A 300 -14.21 -14.64 20.38
C ASP A 300 -13.63 -13.89 19.18
N PHE A 301 -13.19 -12.63 19.38
CA PHE A 301 -12.51 -11.86 18.34
C PHE A 301 -11.21 -12.54 17.89
N VAL A 302 -10.35 -12.92 18.84
CA VAL A 302 -9.09 -13.63 18.54
C VAL A 302 -9.35 -14.90 17.74
N LEU A 303 -10.31 -15.73 18.17
CA LEU A 303 -10.63 -17.00 17.51
C LEU A 303 -11.34 -16.83 16.17
N LYS A 304 -11.97 -15.70 15.90
CA LYS A 304 -12.50 -15.35 14.58
C LYS A 304 -11.38 -15.11 13.58
N LYS A 305 -10.27 -14.49 14.02
CA LYS A 305 -9.09 -14.22 13.18
C LYS A 305 -8.15 -15.41 13.10
N GLU A 306 -7.92 -16.08 14.22
CA GLU A 306 -7.06 -17.25 14.36
C GLU A 306 -7.83 -18.46 14.92
N PRO A 307 -8.59 -19.19 14.08
CA PRO A 307 -9.42 -20.30 14.55
C PRO A 307 -8.64 -21.43 15.23
N ASN A 308 -7.34 -21.53 14.98
CA ASN A 308 -6.47 -22.55 15.56
C ASN A 308 -5.70 -22.09 16.81
N ASN A 309 -5.95 -20.88 17.32
CA ASN A 309 -5.29 -20.39 18.52
C ASN A 309 -5.78 -21.17 19.76
N THR A 310 -4.95 -22.10 20.20
CA THR A 310 -5.30 -23.04 21.28
C THR A 310 -5.34 -22.37 22.64
N LEU A 311 -4.48 -21.37 22.89
CA LEU A 311 -4.45 -20.61 24.15
C LEU A 311 -5.72 -19.76 24.33
N ALA A 312 -6.12 -19.02 23.29
CA ALA A 312 -7.36 -18.25 23.32
C ALA A 312 -8.59 -19.16 23.50
N ARG A 313 -8.60 -20.32 22.83
CA ARG A 313 -9.68 -21.32 22.98
C ARG A 313 -9.75 -21.90 24.38
N TYR A 314 -8.59 -22.17 24.99
CA TYR A 314 -8.54 -22.70 26.36
C TYR A 314 -9.03 -21.66 27.37
N ASN A 315 -8.56 -20.43 27.26
CA ASN A 315 -9.02 -19.33 28.10
C ASN A 315 -10.53 -19.11 27.96
N ARG A 316 -11.05 -19.08 26.73
CA ARG A 316 -12.49 -18.96 26.50
C ARG A 316 -13.29 -20.12 27.10
N ALA A 317 -12.78 -21.36 27.01
CA ALA A 317 -13.43 -22.52 27.59
C ALA A 317 -13.56 -22.41 29.12
N ILE A 318 -12.47 -21.98 29.80
CA ILE A 318 -12.46 -21.74 31.26
C ILE A 318 -13.49 -20.66 31.62
N LEU A 319 -13.52 -19.56 30.89
CA LEU A 319 -14.44 -18.46 31.16
C LEU A 319 -15.90 -18.87 30.93
N ARG A 320 -16.18 -19.58 29.84
CA ARG A 320 -17.52 -20.14 29.56
C ARG A 320 -18.00 -21.11 30.64
N GLU A 321 -17.09 -21.93 31.18
CA GLU A 321 -17.38 -22.78 32.33
C GLU A 321 -17.73 -21.92 33.57
N ARG A 322 -16.97 -20.86 33.83
CA ARG A 322 -17.14 -19.96 34.98
C ARG A 322 -18.48 -19.23 34.93
N VAL A 323 -18.88 -18.74 33.75
CA VAL A 323 -20.16 -18.02 33.56
C VAL A 323 -21.36 -18.95 33.30
N GLY A 324 -21.17 -20.28 33.37
CA GLY A 324 -22.28 -21.26 33.19
C GLY A 324 -22.64 -21.59 31.74
N GLN A 325 -21.86 -21.12 30.76
CA GLN A 325 -22.06 -21.46 29.33
C GLN A 325 -21.46 -22.84 29.02
N TYR A 326 -21.93 -23.87 29.71
CA TYR A 326 -21.33 -25.21 29.70
C TYR A 326 -21.30 -25.84 28.30
N ALA A 327 -22.30 -25.64 27.45
CA ALA A 327 -22.33 -26.19 26.10
C ALA A 327 -21.20 -25.62 25.23
N GLY A 328 -20.98 -24.31 25.30
CA GLY A 328 -19.89 -23.63 24.62
C GLY A 328 -18.51 -24.09 25.14
N ALA A 329 -18.38 -24.26 26.47
CA ALA A 329 -17.15 -24.79 27.08
C ALA A 329 -16.84 -26.21 26.61
N VAL A 330 -17.83 -27.12 26.55
CA VAL A 330 -17.68 -28.50 26.05
C VAL A 330 -17.22 -28.51 24.58
N SER A 331 -17.74 -27.60 23.77
CA SER A 331 -17.31 -27.44 22.37
C SER A 331 -15.85 -27.04 22.28
N ASP A 332 -15.44 -26.00 23.00
CA ASP A 332 -14.06 -25.50 23.01
C ASP A 332 -13.08 -26.56 23.56
N TYR A 333 -13.39 -27.21 24.69
CA TYR A 333 -12.58 -28.31 25.23
C TYR A 333 -12.49 -29.49 24.24
N SER A 334 -13.56 -29.78 23.51
CA SER A 334 -13.55 -30.88 22.54
C SER A 334 -12.62 -30.61 21.37
N LEU A 335 -12.53 -29.36 20.89
CA LEU A 335 -11.58 -28.96 19.87
C LEU A 335 -10.14 -29.00 20.40
N LEU A 336 -9.92 -28.56 21.63
CA LEU A 336 -8.60 -28.64 22.28
C LEU A 336 -8.13 -30.08 22.42
N LEU A 337 -9.01 -30.99 22.87
CA LEU A 337 -8.68 -32.39 23.08
C LEU A 337 -8.47 -33.18 21.79
N ARG A 338 -8.96 -32.69 20.64
CA ARG A 338 -8.56 -33.22 19.33
C ARG A 338 -7.10 -32.85 18.98
N ALA A 339 -6.71 -31.61 19.29
CA ALA A 339 -5.33 -31.14 19.06
C ALA A 339 -4.35 -31.72 20.10
N TYR A 340 -4.81 -31.88 21.33
CA TYR A 340 -4.00 -32.35 22.47
C TYR A 340 -4.67 -33.54 23.18
N PRO A 341 -4.60 -34.77 22.62
CA PRO A 341 -5.29 -35.94 23.15
C PRO A 341 -4.82 -36.40 24.54
N HIS A 342 -3.68 -35.93 25.01
CA HIS A 342 -3.08 -36.25 26.30
C HIS A 342 -3.31 -35.18 27.39
N PHE A 343 -4.06 -34.12 27.07
CA PHE A 343 -4.34 -33.04 28.00
C PHE A 343 -5.39 -33.44 29.03
N THR A 344 -4.93 -34.05 30.15
CA THR A 344 -5.79 -34.59 31.21
C THR A 344 -6.65 -33.53 31.89
N ALA A 345 -6.13 -32.33 32.15
CA ALA A 345 -6.90 -31.23 32.74
C ALA A 345 -8.09 -30.82 31.86
N GLY A 346 -7.92 -30.84 30.52
CA GLY A 346 -9.00 -30.58 29.59
C GLY A 346 -10.13 -31.62 29.64
N TYR A 347 -9.80 -32.91 29.82
CA TYR A 347 -10.82 -33.95 30.03
C TYR A 347 -11.55 -33.74 31.36
N ALA A 348 -10.85 -33.44 32.45
CA ALA A 348 -11.45 -33.16 33.75
C ALA A 348 -12.43 -31.97 33.69
N ALA A 349 -12.01 -30.88 33.07
CA ALA A 349 -12.84 -29.68 32.89
C ALA A 349 -14.07 -29.97 32.01
N ARG A 350 -13.89 -30.72 30.88
CA ARG A 350 -14.99 -31.08 30.02
C ARG A 350 -15.97 -32.00 30.73
N ALA A 351 -15.51 -32.96 31.51
CA ALA A 351 -16.36 -33.85 32.32
C ALA A 351 -17.23 -33.05 33.29
N LYS A 352 -16.66 -32.07 33.99
CA LYS A 352 -17.41 -31.18 34.90
C LYS A 352 -18.51 -30.41 34.15
N CYS A 353 -18.21 -29.86 32.97
CA CYS A 353 -19.20 -29.17 32.16
C CYS A 353 -20.30 -30.11 31.65
N ARG A 354 -19.96 -31.33 31.20
CA ARG A 354 -20.89 -32.36 30.78
C ARG A 354 -21.85 -32.78 31.89
N ARG A 355 -21.38 -32.97 33.12
CA ARG A 355 -22.23 -33.23 34.28
C ARG A 355 -23.26 -32.11 34.51
N ARG A 356 -22.86 -30.86 34.37
CA ARG A 356 -23.77 -29.70 34.48
C ARG A 356 -24.85 -29.67 33.40
N LEU A 357 -24.57 -30.25 32.23
CA LEU A 357 -25.49 -30.39 31.11
C LEU A 357 -26.35 -31.68 31.17
N GLY A 358 -26.12 -32.54 32.16
CA GLY A 358 -26.81 -33.83 32.27
C GLY A 358 -26.23 -34.95 31.39
N ASP A 359 -25.14 -34.71 30.64
CA ASP A 359 -24.42 -35.74 29.88
C ASP A 359 -23.50 -36.57 30.79
N VAL A 360 -24.17 -37.44 31.57
CA VAL A 360 -23.48 -38.30 32.55
C VAL A 360 -22.59 -39.33 31.84
N ARG A 361 -23.01 -39.89 30.70
CA ARG A 361 -22.21 -40.88 29.95
C ARG A 361 -20.93 -40.27 29.41
N GLY A 362 -21.00 -39.09 28.80
CA GLY A 362 -19.87 -38.38 28.30
C GLY A 362 -18.90 -37.95 29.43
N ALA A 363 -19.44 -37.53 30.59
CA ALA A 363 -18.64 -37.18 31.74
C ALA A 363 -17.84 -38.38 32.30
N LEU A 364 -18.49 -39.52 32.50
CA LEU A 364 -17.86 -40.77 32.96
C LEU A 364 -16.76 -41.25 31.98
N SER A 365 -16.98 -41.12 30.67
CA SER A 365 -15.96 -41.41 29.66
C SER A 365 -14.71 -40.55 29.81
N ASP A 366 -14.88 -39.22 30.03
CA ASP A 366 -13.77 -38.31 30.23
C ASP A 366 -13.04 -38.57 31.56
N GLU A 367 -13.79 -38.81 32.64
CA GLU A 367 -13.25 -39.13 33.97
C GLU A 367 -12.46 -40.44 33.94
N SER A 368 -12.94 -41.48 33.26
CA SER A 368 -12.19 -42.74 33.11
C SER A 368 -10.88 -42.56 32.33
N ARG A 369 -10.82 -41.60 31.41
CA ARG A 369 -9.54 -41.22 30.76
C ARG A 369 -8.58 -40.51 31.72
N VAL A 370 -9.07 -39.59 32.52
CA VAL A 370 -8.28 -38.93 33.57
C VAL A 370 -7.74 -39.97 34.56
N GLN A 371 -8.58 -40.88 35.04
CA GLN A 371 -8.18 -41.92 35.96
C GLN A 371 -7.15 -42.88 35.38
N ARG A 372 -7.30 -43.29 34.12
CA ARG A 372 -6.30 -44.11 33.42
C ARG A 372 -4.96 -43.36 33.29
N ALA A 373 -4.99 -42.09 32.95
CA ALA A 373 -3.76 -41.29 32.85
C ALA A 373 -3.03 -41.17 34.20
N TYR A 374 -3.78 -41.08 35.30
CA TYR A 374 -3.21 -41.13 36.67
C TYR A 374 -2.60 -42.49 37.01
N LEU A 375 -3.31 -43.59 36.71
CA LEU A 375 -2.79 -44.95 36.92
C LEU A 375 -1.54 -45.22 36.09
N ASP A 376 -1.53 -44.79 34.83
CA ASP A 376 -0.35 -44.89 33.97
C ASP A 376 0.87 -44.14 34.52
N LEU A 377 0.67 -43.01 35.21
CA LEU A 377 1.73 -42.26 35.86
C LEU A 377 2.32 -43.02 37.06
N PHE A 378 1.49 -43.76 37.81
CA PHE A 378 1.92 -44.48 39.01
C PHE A 378 2.51 -45.86 38.70
N PHE A 379 1.97 -46.59 37.73
CA PHE A 379 2.29 -47.98 37.48
C PHE A 379 3.18 -48.25 36.25
N SER A 380 3.33 -47.29 35.34
CA SER A 380 4.15 -47.46 34.15
C SER A 380 5.58 -46.97 34.39
N LYS A 381 6.57 -47.84 34.10
CA LYS A 381 7.98 -47.39 33.97
C LYS A 381 8.02 -46.31 32.86
N PRO A 382 8.63 -45.14 33.10
CA PRO A 382 8.57 -44.03 32.18
C PRO A 382 9.24 -44.37 30.86
N ARG A 383 8.45 -44.61 29.81
CA ARG A 383 8.96 -44.69 28.43
C ARG A 383 9.47 -43.31 28.03
N ARG A 384 10.76 -43.17 27.74
CA ARG A 384 11.44 -41.89 27.42
C ARG A 384 10.73 -41.04 26.35
N SER A 385 10.00 -41.66 25.41
CA SER A 385 9.28 -40.97 24.37
C SER A 385 7.98 -40.28 24.83
N VAL A 386 7.25 -40.88 25.77
CA VAL A 386 5.97 -40.34 26.30
C VAL A 386 6.21 -39.11 27.18
N LYS A 387 7.34 -39.10 27.94
CA LYS A 387 7.73 -37.90 28.73
C LYS A 387 8.02 -36.67 27.86
N LYS A 388 8.61 -36.85 26.66
CA LYS A 388 8.90 -35.72 25.76
C LYS A 388 7.63 -35.12 25.13
N VAL A 389 6.65 -35.95 24.77
CA VAL A 389 5.39 -35.50 24.17
C VAL A 389 4.49 -34.85 25.23
N ARG A 390 4.39 -35.42 26.44
CA ARG A 390 3.64 -34.82 27.56
C ARG A 390 4.23 -33.46 27.98
N LYS A 391 5.55 -33.35 28.15
CA LYS A 391 6.19 -32.08 28.53
C LYS A 391 5.92 -30.96 27.50
N ARG A 392 5.85 -31.28 26.22
CA ARG A 392 5.63 -30.29 25.16
C ARG A 392 4.16 -29.82 25.07
N SER A 393 3.18 -30.71 25.29
CA SER A 393 1.77 -30.36 25.25
C SER A 393 1.28 -29.70 26.54
N GLU A 394 1.80 -30.12 27.71
CA GLU A 394 1.48 -29.50 29.00
C GLU A 394 2.13 -28.10 29.12
N HIS A 395 3.38 -27.96 28.71
CA HIS A 395 4.10 -26.68 28.82
C HIS A 395 3.52 -25.57 27.93
N ALA A 396 2.94 -25.92 26.77
CA ALA A 396 2.29 -24.93 25.92
C ALA A 396 0.95 -24.44 26.48
N LEU A 397 0.25 -25.25 27.27
CA LEU A 397 -1.03 -24.89 27.90
C LEU A 397 -0.88 -24.38 29.33
N GLU A 398 0.26 -24.64 30.00
CA GLU A 398 0.60 -24.03 31.30
C GLU A 398 0.84 -22.53 31.22
N GLN A 399 1.09 -22.00 30.02
CA GLN A 399 1.32 -20.57 29.75
C GLN A 399 0.05 -19.83 29.29
N TYR A 400 -1.14 -20.44 29.47
CA TYR A 400 -2.40 -19.88 28.95
C TYR A 400 -2.80 -18.54 29.58
N ASP A 401 -2.29 -18.23 30.77
CA ASP A 401 -2.53 -17.02 31.54
C ASP A 401 -1.43 -15.96 31.38
N GLN A 402 -0.38 -16.25 30.59
CA GLN A 402 0.69 -15.30 30.32
C GLN A 402 0.28 -14.33 29.21
N LEU A 403 0.65 -13.06 29.39
CA LEU A 403 0.52 -12.06 28.34
C LEU A 403 1.39 -12.46 27.14
N ILE A 404 0.89 -12.28 25.95
CA ILE A 404 1.68 -12.41 24.74
C ILE A 404 2.56 -11.15 24.66
N GLU A 405 3.87 -11.35 24.70
CA GLU A 405 4.85 -10.32 24.40
C GLU A 405 5.00 -10.25 22.89
N GLU A 406 4.85 -9.06 22.33
CA GLU A 406 5.26 -8.83 20.94
C GLU A 406 6.78 -8.71 20.90
N GLU A 407 7.42 -9.40 19.94
CA GLU A 407 8.82 -9.16 19.65
C GLU A 407 8.98 -7.67 19.32
N ILE A 408 9.79 -7.00 20.13
CA ILE A 408 10.10 -5.59 19.91
C ILE A 408 10.87 -5.53 18.60
N ASP A 409 10.22 -5.05 17.54
CA ASP A 409 10.90 -4.75 16.30
C ASP A 409 11.89 -3.62 16.55
N SER A 410 13.14 -4.03 16.86
CA SER A 410 14.25 -3.12 17.14
C SER A 410 14.70 -2.34 15.89
N ALA A 411 14.15 -2.69 14.74
CA ALA A 411 14.47 -2.12 13.45
C ALA A 411 13.41 -1.14 12.93
N ARG A 412 12.81 -0.29 13.79
CA ARG A 412 12.04 0.85 13.27
C ARG A 412 12.97 1.74 12.46
N THR A 413 12.82 1.68 11.16
CA THR A 413 13.52 2.52 10.23
C THR A 413 13.03 3.97 10.37
N PHE A 414 13.90 4.85 10.86
CA PHE A 414 13.68 6.30 10.91
C PHE A 414 13.79 6.89 9.49
N ILE A 415 13.00 6.36 8.55
CA ILE A 415 13.07 6.79 7.16
C ILE A 415 12.16 8.00 6.96
N THR A 416 12.82 9.06 6.58
CA THR A 416 12.45 10.22 5.76
C THR A 416 11.03 10.78 5.85
N ALA A 417 10.98 12.10 6.01
CA ALA A 417 9.81 12.96 6.13
C ALA A 417 8.88 13.04 4.89
N TYR A 418 9.11 12.26 3.84
CA TYR A 418 8.25 12.24 2.66
C TYR A 418 7.21 11.12 2.77
N SER A 419 6.10 11.40 3.43
CA SER A 419 4.89 10.57 3.35
C SER A 419 3.83 11.33 2.56
N GLY A 420 3.61 10.93 1.31
CA GLY A 420 2.49 11.45 0.52
C GLY A 420 1.15 11.08 1.14
N LYS A 421 0.21 12.01 1.18
CA LYS A 421 -1.17 11.72 1.57
C LYS A 421 -1.94 11.33 0.32
N VAL A 422 -2.36 10.07 0.22
CA VAL A 422 -3.32 9.65 -0.80
C VAL A 422 -4.69 10.14 -0.41
N GLN A 423 -5.34 10.90 -1.30
CA GLN A 423 -6.60 11.59 -1.00
C GLN A 423 -7.83 10.68 -1.05
N ASN A 424 -7.76 9.50 -1.66
CA ASN A 424 -8.89 8.58 -1.78
C ASN A 424 -8.94 7.54 -0.66
N ARG A 425 -10.13 7.43 -0.04
CA ARG A 425 -10.37 6.58 1.15
C ARG A 425 -10.70 5.13 0.84
N ARG A 426 -11.17 4.81 -0.38
CA ARG A 426 -11.62 3.47 -0.75
C ARG A 426 -10.84 2.96 -1.95
N VAL A 427 -10.15 1.85 -1.77
CA VAL A 427 -9.35 1.22 -2.83
C VAL A 427 -10.05 -0.07 -3.21
N GLU A 428 -10.67 -0.08 -4.38
CA GLU A 428 -11.32 -1.26 -4.93
C GLU A 428 -10.52 -1.78 -6.13
N ARG A 429 -10.22 -3.08 -6.13
CA ARG A 429 -9.55 -3.77 -7.25
C ARG A 429 -10.59 -4.17 -8.28
N VAL A 430 -11.13 -3.20 -9.01
CA VAL A 430 -12.19 -3.41 -9.99
C VAL A 430 -11.67 -3.09 -11.37
N PHE A 431 -11.96 -3.96 -12.33
CA PHE A 431 -11.67 -3.70 -13.73
C PHE A 431 -12.45 -2.50 -14.24
N LEU A 432 -11.82 -1.72 -15.13
CA LEU A 432 -12.51 -0.75 -15.93
C LEU A 432 -13.42 -1.47 -16.93
N PRO A 433 -14.60 -0.90 -17.24
CA PRO A 433 -15.54 -1.52 -18.16
C PRO A 433 -14.95 -1.60 -19.59
N PRO A 434 -15.49 -2.51 -20.41
CA PRO A 434 -15.14 -2.58 -21.83
C PRO A 434 -15.57 -1.33 -22.57
N PHE A 435 -14.90 -1.03 -23.66
CA PHE A 435 -15.27 0.08 -24.54
C PHE A 435 -16.63 -0.15 -25.19
N ARG A 436 -17.46 0.88 -25.16
CA ARG A 436 -18.68 0.95 -25.97
C ARG A 436 -18.36 1.52 -27.33
N VAL A 437 -18.89 0.92 -28.37
CA VAL A 437 -18.80 1.46 -29.74
C VAL A 437 -20.11 2.17 -30.05
N ILE A 438 -19.98 3.44 -30.44
CA ILE A 438 -21.10 4.25 -30.87
C ILE A 438 -20.90 4.50 -32.38
N ALA A 439 -21.91 4.16 -33.21
CA ALA A 439 -21.93 4.52 -34.59
C ALA A 439 -22.34 6.00 -34.72
N VAL A 440 -21.42 6.86 -35.13
CA VAL A 440 -21.70 8.25 -35.45
C VAL A 440 -21.99 8.35 -36.91
N ALA A 441 -23.19 8.82 -37.29
CA ALA A 441 -23.50 9.14 -38.66
C ALA A 441 -22.76 10.43 -39.06
N ASP A 442 -21.78 10.33 -39.95
CA ASP A 442 -21.13 11.52 -40.49
C ASP A 442 -22.07 12.16 -41.52
N THR A 443 -22.45 13.40 -41.30
CA THR A 443 -23.42 14.12 -42.15
C THR A 443 -22.79 14.69 -43.43
N VAL A 444 -21.48 14.52 -43.63
CA VAL A 444 -20.74 15.19 -44.73
C VAL A 444 -20.19 14.24 -45.81
N ALA A 445 -20.07 12.95 -45.52
CA ALA A 445 -19.63 11.98 -46.54
C ALA A 445 -20.18 10.60 -46.21
N ASP A 446 -20.48 9.82 -47.24
CA ASP A 446 -21.01 8.44 -47.19
C ASP A 446 -20.10 7.40 -46.49
N HIS A 447 -19.12 7.85 -45.71
CA HIS A 447 -18.21 7.04 -44.92
C HIS A 447 -18.64 7.05 -43.44
N ARG A 448 -19.31 5.97 -43.03
CA ARG A 448 -19.68 5.72 -41.64
C ARG A 448 -18.42 5.37 -40.84
N SER A 449 -17.87 6.35 -40.10
CA SER A 449 -16.78 6.09 -39.14
C SER A 449 -17.36 5.53 -37.86
N VAL A 450 -16.78 4.43 -37.37
CA VAL A 450 -17.09 3.88 -36.04
C VAL A 450 -16.13 4.52 -35.07
N LEU A 451 -16.64 5.41 -34.21
CA LEU A 451 -15.90 5.99 -33.12
C LEU A 451 -16.12 5.13 -31.87
N TYR A 452 -15.05 4.70 -31.22
CA TYR A 452 -15.16 4.10 -29.89
C TYR A 452 -14.89 5.17 -28.81
N ILE A 453 -15.75 5.20 -27.79
CA ILE A 453 -15.61 6.11 -26.65
C ILE A 453 -15.24 5.27 -25.44
N SER A 454 -14.12 5.61 -24.81
CA SER A 454 -13.78 5.07 -23.49
C SER A 454 -14.81 5.55 -22.45
N VAL A 455 -15.40 4.61 -21.72
CA VAL A 455 -16.33 4.95 -20.62
C VAL A 455 -15.58 5.57 -19.44
N SER A 456 -14.24 5.42 -19.36
CA SER A 456 -13.43 5.92 -18.26
C SER A 456 -13.07 7.41 -18.37
N GLY A 457 -13.13 8.00 -19.56
CA GLY A 457 -12.58 9.35 -19.80
C GLY A 457 -13.50 10.51 -19.40
N THR A 458 -14.79 10.32 -19.14
CA THR A 458 -15.73 11.43 -19.00
C THR A 458 -16.84 11.26 -17.97
N LEU A 459 -16.85 10.18 -17.21
CA LEU A 459 -17.72 10.13 -16.03
C LEU A 459 -17.13 11.07 -14.99
N LYS A 460 -17.59 12.31 -15.01
CA LYS A 460 -17.50 13.22 -13.89
C LYS A 460 -17.94 12.45 -12.65
N GLU A 461 -17.09 12.45 -11.63
CA GLU A 461 -17.46 12.10 -10.26
C GLU A 461 -18.52 13.09 -9.75
N ASN A 462 -19.70 13.05 -10.29
CA ASN A 462 -20.88 13.71 -9.74
C ASN A 462 -21.98 12.66 -9.69
N ASN A 463 -22.37 12.35 -8.45
CA ASN A 463 -23.58 11.65 -8.06
C ASN A 463 -24.76 11.96 -9.00
N ALA A 464 -24.87 11.22 -10.07
CA ALA A 464 -26.09 11.15 -10.85
C ALA A 464 -26.47 9.68 -10.88
N GLU A 465 -27.54 9.36 -10.17
CA GLU A 465 -28.33 8.17 -10.38
C GLU A 465 -28.41 7.92 -11.88
N MET A 466 -28.11 6.67 -12.30
CA MET A 466 -28.33 6.22 -13.66
C MET A 466 -29.83 6.25 -13.94
N SER A 467 -30.35 7.40 -14.29
CA SER A 467 -31.59 7.49 -15.03
C SER A 467 -31.26 7.11 -16.48
N ALA A 468 -31.94 6.12 -17.00
CA ALA A 468 -31.84 5.70 -18.40
C ALA A 468 -32.05 6.94 -19.28
N ASP A 469 -30.98 7.43 -19.88
CA ASP A 469 -31.02 8.63 -20.71
C ASP A 469 -31.80 8.29 -22.00
N PRO A 470 -32.81 9.08 -22.40
CA PRO A 470 -33.54 8.87 -23.65
C PRO A 470 -32.63 8.77 -24.88
N GLY A 471 -31.40 9.32 -24.81
CA GLY A 471 -30.36 9.18 -25.83
C GLY A 471 -29.89 7.74 -26.04
N GLU A 472 -29.91 6.87 -25.02
CA GLU A 472 -29.51 5.46 -25.16
C GLU A 472 -30.52 4.64 -25.98
N ALA A 473 -31.80 4.89 -25.84
CA ALA A 473 -32.85 4.22 -26.59
C ALA A 473 -32.80 4.59 -28.09
N ILE A 474 -32.47 5.84 -28.41
CA ILE A 474 -32.28 6.31 -29.79
C ILE A 474 -31.03 5.67 -30.42
N ALA A 475 -29.96 5.54 -29.65
CA ALA A 475 -28.73 4.89 -30.11
C ALA A 475 -28.94 3.40 -30.42
N VAL A 476 -29.70 2.66 -29.61
CA VAL A 476 -30.02 1.25 -29.83
C VAL A 476 -30.89 1.06 -31.07
N GLU A 477 -31.87 1.92 -31.33
CA GLU A 477 -32.73 1.83 -32.50
C GLU A 477 -31.99 2.20 -33.80
N GLN A 478 -31.13 3.20 -33.76
CA GLN A 478 -30.22 3.54 -34.87
C GLN A 478 -29.25 2.40 -35.14
N LEU A 479 -28.74 1.75 -34.10
CA LEU A 479 -27.88 0.57 -34.14
C LEU A 479 -28.62 -0.62 -34.82
N ARG A 480 -29.88 -0.87 -34.48
CA ARG A 480 -30.72 -1.91 -35.12
C ARG A 480 -30.94 -1.67 -36.63
N ARG A 481 -31.24 -0.44 -37.03
CA ARG A 481 -31.42 -0.07 -38.44
C ARG A 481 -30.12 -0.21 -39.21
N TRP A 482 -28.99 0.13 -38.61
CA TRP A 482 -27.68 -0.02 -39.20
C TRP A 482 -27.26 -1.49 -39.36
N LEU A 483 -27.60 -2.38 -38.39
CA LEU A 483 -27.40 -3.81 -38.44
C LEU A 483 -28.17 -4.47 -39.60
N GLN A 484 -29.36 -3.98 -39.93
CA GLN A 484 -30.16 -4.51 -41.06
C GLN A 484 -29.60 -4.16 -42.42
N SER A 485 -28.76 -3.14 -42.53
CA SER A 485 -28.23 -2.60 -43.77
C SER A 485 -26.79 -3.00 -44.11
N ASN A 486 -26.08 -3.77 -43.25
CA ASN A 486 -24.64 -4.01 -43.43
C ASN A 486 -24.22 -5.49 -43.52
N SER A 487 -22.98 -5.72 -44.00
CA SER A 487 -22.42 -7.04 -44.30
C SER A 487 -22.31 -7.94 -43.05
N ALA A 488 -22.23 -9.26 -43.24
CA ALA A 488 -22.08 -10.23 -42.14
C ALA A 488 -20.89 -9.97 -41.24
N ALA A 489 -19.79 -9.40 -41.78
CA ALA A 489 -18.60 -9.04 -40.99
C ALA A 489 -18.88 -7.91 -39.99
N HIS A 490 -19.61 -6.86 -40.38
CA HIS A 490 -19.99 -5.76 -39.50
C HIS A 490 -20.96 -6.21 -38.40
N ARG A 491 -21.84 -7.15 -38.67
CA ARG A 491 -22.73 -7.73 -37.64
C ARG A 491 -21.95 -8.47 -36.57
N VAL A 492 -20.93 -9.23 -36.94
CA VAL A 492 -20.08 -9.95 -35.96
C VAL A 492 -19.32 -8.97 -35.08
N LEU A 493 -18.78 -7.90 -35.65
CA LEU A 493 -18.06 -6.87 -34.84
C LEU A 493 -18.97 -6.21 -33.81
N LEU A 494 -20.18 -5.85 -34.21
CA LEU A 494 -21.12 -5.19 -33.33
C LEU A 494 -21.68 -6.12 -32.23
N TRP A 495 -21.94 -7.38 -32.57
CA TRP A 495 -22.37 -8.37 -31.59
C TRP A 495 -21.28 -8.69 -30.57
N ALA A 496 -20.01 -8.80 -31.03
CA ALA A 496 -18.87 -8.98 -30.12
C ALA A 496 -18.72 -7.82 -29.13
N GLN A 497 -19.01 -6.62 -29.57
CA GLN A 497 -18.96 -5.43 -28.72
C GLN A 497 -20.12 -5.34 -27.75
N THR A 498 -21.34 -5.70 -28.20
CA THR A 498 -22.54 -5.70 -27.35
C THR A 498 -22.45 -6.80 -26.29
N ALA A 499 -21.99 -7.99 -26.66
CA ALA A 499 -21.81 -9.10 -25.74
C ALA A 499 -20.74 -8.83 -24.67
N ALA A 500 -19.68 -8.08 -25.01
CA ALA A 500 -18.66 -7.67 -24.04
C ALA A 500 -19.17 -6.74 -22.92
N LEU A 501 -20.31 -6.07 -23.13
CA LEU A 501 -20.94 -5.19 -22.14
C LEU A 501 -21.72 -5.93 -21.06
N PHE A 502 -22.11 -7.19 -21.32
CA PHE A 502 -22.89 -8.04 -20.39
C PHE A 502 -22.15 -9.34 -20.04
N PRO A 503 -20.94 -9.26 -19.46
CA PRO A 503 -20.06 -10.42 -19.30
C PRO A 503 -20.58 -11.49 -18.31
N ASN A 504 -21.56 -11.16 -17.47
CA ASN A 504 -22.06 -12.09 -16.46
C ASN A 504 -23.14 -13.06 -16.95
N GLU A 505 -23.81 -12.75 -18.06
CA GLU A 505 -24.94 -13.54 -18.55
C GLU A 505 -24.57 -14.44 -19.75
N GLN A 506 -23.60 -14.03 -20.58
CA GLN A 506 -23.24 -14.71 -21.83
C GLN A 506 -21.73 -14.61 -22.14
N ALA A 507 -20.89 -14.82 -21.15
CA ALA A 507 -19.44 -14.59 -21.28
C ALA A 507 -18.77 -15.47 -22.35
N ASP A 508 -19.15 -16.73 -22.47
CA ASP A 508 -18.57 -17.64 -23.46
C ASP A 508 -19.00 -17.29 -24.90
N GLU A 509 -20.23 -16.83 -25.06
CA GLU A 509 -20.70 -16.31 -26.35
C GLU A 509 -19.96 -15.01 -26.73
N ALA A 510 -19.77 -14.12 -25.76
CA ALA A 510 -18.99 -12.89 -25.93
C ALA A 510 -17.56 -13.18 -26.36
N LEU A 511 -16.88 -14.14 -25.73
CA LEU A 511 -15.52 -14.54 -26.10
C LEU A 511 -15.47 -15.12 -27.51
N THR A 512 -16.42 -15.99 -27.88
CA THR A 512 -16.52 -16.57 -29.22
C THR A 512 -16.70 -15.48 -30.28
N LEU A 513 -17.54 -14.48 -30.01
CA LEU A 513 -17.79 -13.36 -30.91
C LEU A 513 -16.56 -12.44 -30.99
N LEU A 514 -15.87 -12.16 -29.89
CA LEU A 514 -14.64 -11.37 -29.85
C LEU A 514 -13.51 -12.08 -30.59
N GLU A 515 -13.42 -13.39 -30.56
CA GLU A 515 -12.44 -14.16 -31.34
C GLU A 515 -12.72 -14.09 -32.83
N LYS A 516 -13.98 -14.14 -33.25
CA LYS A 516 -14.35 -13.91 -34.65
C LYS A 516 -14.04 -12.46 -35.08
N ALA A 517 -14.32 -11.49 -34.19
CA ALA A 517 -14.07 -10.08 -34.45
C ALA A 517 -12.57 -9.77 -34.58
N THR A 518 -11.71 -10.34 -33.71
CA THR A 518 -10.25 -10.17 -33.80
C THR A 518 -9.64 -10.81 -35.04
N LYS A 519 -10.24 -11.88 -35.59
CA LYS A 519 -9.85 -12.45 -36.91
C LYS A 519 -10.23 -11.53 -38.04
N LEU A 520 -11.35 -10.83 -37.95
CA LEU A 520 -11.79 -9.86 -38.97
C LEU A 520 -11.00 -8.55 -38.92
N GLN A 521 -10.63 -8.10 -37.72
CA GLN A 521 -9.87 -6.87 -37.49
C GLN A 521 -8.70 -7.12 -36.55
N PRO A 522 -7.60 -7.74 -36.98
CA PRO A 522 -6.49 -8.13 -36.12
C PRO A 522 -5.70 -6.94 -35.54
N ASN A 523 -5.84 -5.75 -36.14
CA ASN A 523 -5.14 -4.54 -35.68
C ASN A 523 -6.01 -3.63 -34.78
N ALA A 524 -7.20 -4.06 -34.40
CA ALA A 524 -8.09 -3.27 -33.56
C ALA A 524 -7.80 -3.50 -32.06
N ALA A 525 -7.04 -2.62 -31.44
CA ALA A 525 -6.61 -2.72 -30.04
C ALA A 525 -7.80 -2.88 -29.08
N TYR A 526 -8.89 -2.15 -29.30
CA TYR A 526 -10.08 -2.19 -28.44
C TYR A 526 -10.76 -3.57 -28.38
N LEU A 527 -10.66 -4.40 -29.42
CA LEU A 527 -11.22 -5.75 -29.40
C LEU A 527 -10.46 -6.66 -28.42
N TYR A 528 -9.14 -6.56 -28.40
CA TYR A 528 -8.31 -7.29 -27.44
C TYR A 528 -8.51 -6.77 -26.03
N TYR A 529 -8.67 -5.45 -25.87
CA TYR A 529 -9.02 -4.86 -24.58
C TYR A 529 -10.36 -5.41 -24.06
N ASN A 530 -11.42 -5.40 -24.88
CA ASN A 530 -12.73 -5.92 -24.50
C ASN A 530 -12.67 -7.43 -24.20
N LYS A 531 -11.88 -8.20 -24.98
CA LYS A 531 -11.62 -9.62 -24.67
C LYS A 531 -10.99 -9.78 -23.29
N GLY A 532 -9.99 -8.97 -22.96
CA GLY A 532 -9.35 -8.95 -21.65
C GLY A 532 -10.32 -8.60 -20.52
N CYS A 533 -11.25 -7.67 -20.71
CA CYS A 533 -12.27 -7.31 -19.74
C CYS A 533 -13.20 -8.50 -19.44
N VAL A 534 -13.70 -9.21 -20.48
CA VAL A 534 -14.57 -10.39 -20.30
C VAL A 534 -13.81 -11.50 -19.56
N LEU A 535 -12.58 -11.81 -19.97
CA LEU A 535 -11.74 -12.81 -19.32
C LEU A 535 -11.46 -12.46 -17.84
N GLY A 536 -11.17 -11.18 -17.57
CA GLY A 536 -10.92 -10.69 -16.21
C GLY A 536 -12.14 -10.86 -15.29
N THR A 537 -13.35 -10.56 -15.78
CA THR A 537 -14.58 -10.76 -15.00
C THR A 537 -14.89 -12.23 -14.73
N GLN A 538 -14.45 -13.15 -15.60
CA GLN A 538 -14.52 -14.60 -15.39
C GLN A 538 -13.43 -15.14 -14.43
N GLY A 539 -12.50 -14.31 -13.97
CA GLY A 539 -11.36 -14.75 -13.16
C GLY A 539 -10.23 -15.44 -13.94
N ARG A 540 -10.28 -15.45 -15.28
CA ARG A 540 -9.21 -15.99 -16.18
C ARG A 540 -8.11 -14.95 -16.34
N LEU A 541 -7.39 -14.69 -15.22
CA LEU A 541 -6.52 -13.51 -15.06
C LEU A 541 -5.30 -13.52 -15.99
N GLU A 542 -4.66 -14.67 -16.22
CA GLU A 542 -3.52 -14.78 -17.15
C GLU A 542 -3.93 -14.49 -18.59
N GLU A 543 -5.00 -15.10 -19.05
CA GLU A 543 -5.50 -14.87 -20.41
C GLU A 543 -5.98 -13.42 -20.61
N ALA A 544 -6.53 -12.81 -19.56
CA ALA A 544 -6.87 -11.40 -19.55
C ALA A 544 -5.60 -10.52 -19.71
N ARG A 545 -4.53 -10.83 -19.01
CA ARG A 545 -3.25 -10.13 -19.11
C ARG A 545 -2.63 -10.25 -20.51
N GLU A 546 -2.70 -11.42 -21.13
CA GLU A 546 -2.27 -11.63 -22.51
C GLU A 546 -3.09 -10.78 -23.49
N ALA A 547 -4.41 -10.76 -23.33
CA ALA A 547 -5.30 -9.96 -24.17
C ALA A 547 -5.01 -8.45 -24.02
N PHE A 548 -4.85 -7.94 -22.80
CA PHE A 548 -4.44 -6.55 -22.56
C PHE A 548 -3.04 -6.25 -23.12
N SER A 549 -2.10 -7.18 -23.01
CA SER A 549 -0.76 -7.02 -23.59
C SER A 549 -0.82 -6.91 -25.11
N LYS A 550 -1.69 -7.70 -25.75
CA LYS A 550 -1.91 -7.58 -27.19
C LYS A 550 -2.56 -6.24 -27.57
N ALA A 551 -3.51 -5.75 -26.78
CA ALA A 551 -4.09 -4.42 -26.98
C ALA A 551 -2.99 -3.34 -26.90
N LEU A 552 -2.10 -3.41 -25.92
CA LEU A 552 -1.01 -2.45 -25.71
C LEU A 552 0.10 -2.53 -26.78
N THR A 553 0.30 -3.68 -27.42
CA THR A 553 1.21 -3.76 -28.60
C THR A 553 0.64 -3.05 -29.83
N LEU A 554 -0.68 -2.87 -29.90
CA LEU A 554 -1.37 -2.19 -31.00
C LEU A 554 -1.62 -0.70 -30.69
N ASP A 555 -1.83 -0.37 -29.42
CA ASP A 555 -2.01 1.01 -28.93
C ASP A 555 -1.33 1.14 -27.55
N ASP A 556 -0.14 1.70 -27.54
CA ASP A 556 0.69 1.92 -26.34
C ASP A 556 0.23 3.10 -25.45
N ARG A 557 -0.82 3.83 -25.89
CA ARG A 557 -1.44 4.93 -25.15
C ARG A 557 -2.76 4.55 -24.49
N MET A 558 -3.20 3.30 -24.60
CA MET A 558 -4.45 2.85 -24.00
C MET A 558 -4.32 2.73 -22.47
N ALA A 559 -4.66 3.80 -21.77
CA ALA A 559 -4.56 3.92 -20.31
C ALA A 559 -5.36 2.81 -19.58
N GLU A 560 -6.54 2.49 -20.09
CA GLU A 560 -7.44 1.49 -19.56
C GLU A 560 -6.85 0.07 -19.62
N ALA A 561 -6.12 -0.24 -20.68
CA ALA A 561 -5.48 -1.55 -20.82
C ALA A 561 -4.32 -1.71 -19.81
N TYR A 562 -3.53 -0.68 -19.59
CA TYR A 562 -2.54 -0.66 -18.51
C TYR A 562 -3.20 -0.84 -17.15
N TYR A 563 -4.25 -0.07 -16.86
CA TYR A 563 -4.95 -0.17 -15.59
C TYR A 563 -5.49 -1.58 -15.35
N ASN A 564 -6.23 -2.14 -16.31
CA ASN A 564 -6.84 -3.45 -16.18
C ASN A 564 -5.80 -4.57 -16.12
N ARG A 565 -4.68 -4.47 -16.86
CA ARG A 565 -3.58 -5.44 -16.77
C ARG A 565 -2.92 -5.41 -15.37
N GLY A 566 -2.74 -4.22 -14.83
CA GLY A 566 -2.26 -4.03 -13.45
C GLY A 566 -3.23 -4.58 -12.41
N VAL A 567 -4.54 -4.37 -12.57
CA VAL A 567 -5.58 -4.95 -11.69
C VAL A 567 -5.56 -6.48 -11.78
N ALA A 568 -5.47 -7.06 -12.98
CA ALA A 568 -5.37 -8.50 -13.17
C ALA A 568 -4.15 -9.08 -12.45
N ALA A 569 -2.99 -8.43 -12.53
CA ALA A 569 -1.78 -8.83 -11.81
C ALA A 569 -1.96 -8.77 -10.28
N LEU A 570 -2.66 -7.74 -9.76
CA LEU A 570 -2.96 -7.64 -8.32
C LEU A 570 -3.90 -8.74 -7.83
N LEU A 571 -4.90 -9.10 -8.63
CA LEU A 571 -5.85 -10.17 -8.31
C LEU A 571 -5.19 -11.55 -8.37
N ASP A 572 -4.21 -11.72 -9.26
CA ASP A 572 -3.38 -12.93 -9.42
C ASP A 572 -2.27 -13.06 -8.34
N GLY A 573 -2.20 -12.11 -7.40
CA GLY A 573 -1.19 -12.13 -6.34
C GLY A 573 0.22 -11.71 -6.78
N ARG A 574 0.36 -11.00 -7.90
CA ARG A 574 1.64 -10.50 -8.46
C ARG A 574 1.75 -8.97 -8.35
N PRO A 575 1.86 -8.40 -7.15
CA PRO A 575 1.87 -6.96 -6.97
C PRO A 575 3.09 -6.27 -7.62
N ALA A 576 4.22 -6.94 -7.73
CA ALA A 576 5.41 -6.38 -8.38
C ALA A 576 5.17 -6.12 -9.89
N ASP A 577 4.47 -7.02 -10.58
CA ASP A 577 4.15 -6.89 -12.01
C ASP A 577 3.11 -5.78 -12.26
N ALA A 578 2.25 -5.51 -11.27
CA ALA A 578 1.21 -4.51 -11.38
C ALA A 578 1.72 -3.07 -11.32
N LEU A 579 2.82 -2.81 -10.61
CA LEU A 579 3.30 -1.46 -10.34
C LEU A 579 3.62 -0.65 -11.61
N PRO A 580 4.37 -1.17 -12.61
CA PRO A 580 4.67 -0.42 -13.83
C PRO A 580 3.40 -0.07 -14.63
N ASP A 581 2.46 -1.00 -14.71
CA ASP A 581 1.21 -0.83 -15.46
C ASP A 581 0.31 0.23 -14.79
N LEU A 582 0.13 0.15 -13.47
CA LEU A 582 -0.65 1.12 -12.72
C LEU A 582 -0.02 2.52 -12.76
N SER A 583 1.31 2.61 -12.71
CA SER A 583 2.01 3.88 -12.87
C SER A 583 1.75 4.48 -14.25
N ARG A 584 1.89 3.68 -15.31
CA ARG A 584 1.64 4.12 -16.68
C ARG A 584 0.18 4.53 -16.90
N ALA A 585 -0.78 3.79 -16.33
CA ALA A 585 -2.19 4.15 -16.36
C ALA A 585 -2.45 5.51 -15.68
N GLY A 586 -1.80 5.76 -14.52
CA GLY A 586 -1.88 7.04 -13.81
C GLY A 586 -1.32 8.21 -14.62
N GLU A 587 -0.19 8.04 -15.30
CA GLU A 587 0.39 9.02 -16.22
C GLU A 587 -0.56 9.37 -17.36
N LEU A 588 -1.22 8.38 -17.92
CA LEU A 588 -2.17 8.52 -19.02
C LEU A 588 -3.57 9.01 -18.56
N GLY A 589 -3.74 9.36 -17.29
CA GLY A 589 -4.95 10.05 -16.79
C GLY A 589 -5.88 9.21 -15.92
N ILE A 590 -5.59 7.92 -15.66
CA ILE A 590 -6.39 7.09 -14.76
C ILE A 590 -5.84 7.20 -13.34
N TYR A 591 -6.06 8.35 -12.72
CA TYR A 591 -5.44 8.73 -11.43
C TYR A 591 -5.78 7.81 -10.26
N ARG A 592 -6.90 7.07 -10.29
CA ARG A 592 -7.23 6.05 -9.29
C ARG A 592 -6.19 4.91 -9.22
N ALA A 593 -5.36 4.73 -10.25
CA ALA A 593 -4.25 3.77 -10.25
C ALA A 593 -3.24 4.03 -9.12
N TYR A 594 -3.02 5.29 -8.72
CA TYR A 594 -2.10 5.64 -7.62
C TYR A 594 -2.55 5.07 -6.27
N ASN A 595 -3.86 4.92 -6.05
CA ASN A 595 -4.38 4.27 -4.84
C ASN A 595 -4.03 2.77 -4.80
N LEU A 596 -4.08 2.11 -5.96
CA LEU A 596 -3.70 0.71 -6.10
C LEU A 596 -2.20 0.50 -5.94
N ILE A 597 -1.37 1.44 -6.41
CA ILE A 597 0.10 1.42 -6.20
C ILE A 597 0.42 1.36 -4.71
N LYS A 598 -0.21 2.22 -3.91
CA LYS A 598 -0.02 2.21 -2.46
C LYS A 598 -0.45 0.89 -1.81
N GLN A 599 -1.56 0.31 -2.26
CA GLN A 599 -2.03 -0.99 -1.77
C GLN A 599 -1.06 -2.12 -2.18
N ALA A 600 -0.60 -2.13 -3.44
CA ALA A 600 0.35 -3.13 -3.95
C ALA A 600 1.65 -3.14 -3.13
N LYS A 601 2.18 -1.97 -2.78
CA LYS A 601 3.40 -1.85 -1.97
C LYS A 601 3.24 -2.39 -0.56
N LYS A 602 2.07 -2.19 0.09
CA LYS A 602 1.79 -2.79 1.40
C LYS A 602 1.76 -4.31 1.37
N THR A 603 1.47 -4.91 0.22
CA THR A 603 1.47 -6.38 0.06
C THR A 603 2.89 -6.92 -0.20
N LEU A 604 3.83 -6.08 -0.65
CA LEU A 604 5.22 -6.42 -0.91
C LEU A 604 6.15 -6.21 0.30
N GLN A 605 5.71 -5.45 1.29
CA GLN A 605 6.37 -5.27 2.59
C GLN A 605 5.99 -6.39 3.55
#